data_c2458febfa70b501703bdffac283caba
#
_entry.id   c2458febfa70b501703bdffac283caba
#
_cell.length_a   1.000
_cell.length_b   1.000
_cell.length_c   1.000
_cell.angle_alpha   90.00
_cell.angle_beta   90.00
_cell.angle_gamma   90.00
#
_symmetry.space_group_name_H-M   'P 1'
#
loop_
_entity.id
_entity.type
_entity.pdbx_description
1 polymer ?
#
loop_
_entity_poly.entity_id
_entity_poly.type
_entity_poly.pdbx_seq_one_letter_code
_entity_poly.pdbx_strand_id
1 'polypeptide(L)'
;MINNVTLVGRLTKDPDLRYTASGTAVATFTLAVNRNFTNQNGNREADFINCVIWRKPAETMATLAKKGSLIGVVGRIQTRTYDNQQGQRVYVTEVVTDNFQLLESKAATESRAHADQSSTSPSSTTFEQRDTATPNNNGLDASQNPFGGQSIDISDDDLPF
;
A
#
# COMPACT_ATOMS: atom_id res chain seq x y z
N MET A 1 22.32 -25.67 2.23
CA MET A 1 21.72 -24.73 1.27
C MET A 1 20.71 -23.87 2.00
N ILE A 2 20.67 -22.56 1.75
CA ILE A 2 19.75 -21.63 2.40
C ILE A 2 18.82 -21.08 1.33
N ASN A 3 17.50 -21.13 1.56
CA ASN A 3 16.47 -20.52 0.73
C ASN A 3 15.43 -19.95 1.69
N ASN A 4 15.63 -18.71 2.10
CA ASN A 4 14.77 -18.02 3.05
C ASN A 4 14.57 -16.57 2.57
N VAL A 5 13.33 -16.12 2.60
CA VAL A 5 12.91 -14.77 2.21
C VAL A 5 12.05 -14.18 3.31
N THR A 6 12.37 -12.96 3.72
CA THR A 6 11.55 -12.16 4.62
C THR A 6 11.21 -10.86 3.92
N LEU A 7 9.92 -10.56 3.78
CA LEU A 7 9.43 -9.38 3.09
C LEU A 7 8.44 -8.63 3.98
N VAL A 8 8.51 -7.31 3.93
CA VAL A 8 7.48 -6.42 4.49
C VAL A 8 6.96 -5.56 3.36
N GLY A 9 5.65 -5.59 3.14
CA GLY A 9 5.04 -4.84 2.03
C GLY A 9 3.53 -4.70 2.18
N ARG A 10 2.93 -4.01 1.22
CA ARG A 10 1.47 -3.82 1.16
C ARG A 10 0.84 -4.72 0.12
N LEU A 11 -0.33 -5.25 0.44
CA LEU A 11 -1.14 -5.98 -0.52
C LEU A 11 -1.64 -5.04 -1.63
N THR A 12 -1.40 -5.42 -2.89
CA THR A 12 -1.87 -4.64 -4.05
C THR A 12 -3.35 -4.86 -4.34
N LYS A 13 -3.88 -6.01 -3.94
CA LYS A 13 -5.28 -6.44 -4.04
C LYS A 13 -5.61 -7.41 -2.91
N ASP A 14 -6.89 -7.73 -2.75
CA ASP A 14 -7.31 -8.77 -1.81
C ASP A 14 -6.69 -10.12 -2.18
N PRO A 15 -6.31 -10.96 -1.20
CA PRO A 15 -5.82 -12.30 -1.47
C PRO A 15 -6.88 -13.16 -2.19
N ASP A 16 -6.48 -13.82 -3.26
CA ASP A 16 -7.34 -14.73 -4.04
C ASP A 16 -7.27 -16.13 -3.44
N LEU A 17 -8.28 -16.47 -2.65
CA LEU A 17 -8.40 -17.79 -2.00
C LEU A 17 -9.08 -18.78 -2.94
N ARG A 18 -8.46 -19.93 -3.13
CA ARG A 18 -8.98 -21.06 -3.92
C ARG A 18 -8.77 -22.37 -3.17
N TYR A 19 -9.52 -23.38 -3.59
CA TYR A 19 -9.36 -24.73 -3.09
C TYR A 19 -8.91 -25.64 -4.24
N THR A 20 -7.91 -26.46 -3.98
CA THR A 20 -7.48 -27.50 -4.92
C THR A 20 -8.54 -28.59 -5.04
N ALA A 21 -8.41 -29.49 -6.04
CA ALA A 21 -9.29 -30.65 -6.17
C ALA A 21 -9.28 -31.57 -4.93
N SER A 22 -8.19 -31.54 -4.15
CA SER A 22 -8.06 -32.28 -2.88
C SER A 22 -8.62 -31.51 -1.67
N GLY A 23 -9.27 -30.34 -1.88
CA GLY A 23 -9.83 -29.53 -0.80
C GLY A 23 -8.80 -28.70 -0.01
N THR A 24 -7.55 -28.61 -0.47
CA THR A 24 -6.52 -27.82 0.21
C THR A 24 -6.68 -26.35 -0.17
N ALA A 25 -6.78 -25.47 0.85
CA ALA A 25 -6.84 -24.03 0.65
C ALA A 25 -5.48 -23.49 0.13
N VAL A 26 -5.53 -22.61 -0.83
CA VAL A 26 -4.38 -21.86 -1.37
C VAL A 26 -4.80 -20.42 -1.63
N ALA A 27 -4.03 -19.46 -1.16
CA ALA A 27 -4.24 -18.05 -1.47
C ALA A 27 -3.06 -17.49 -2.23
N THR A 28 -3.35 -16.76 -3.31
CA THR A 28 -2.34 -16.03 -4.09
C THR A 28 -2.51 -14.53 -3.86
N PHE A 29 -1.39 -13.83 -3.71
CA PHE A 29 -1.39 -12.40 -3.47
C PHE A 29 -0.11 -11.76 -4.00
N THR A 30 -0.12 -10.45 -4.17
CA THR A 30 1.04 -9.67 -4.62
C THR A 30 1.37 -8.62 -3.59
N LEU A 31 2.62 -8.60 -3.15
CA LEU A 31 3.18 -7.59 -2.27
C LEU A 31 3.86 -6.48 -3.06
N ALA A 32 3.55 -5.23 -2.73
CA ALA A 32 4.34 -4.07 -3.09
C ALA A 32 5.36 -3.80 -1.96
N VAL A 33 6.62 -4.04 -2.26
CA VAL A 33 7.76 -3.82 -1.34
C VAL A 33 8.51 -2.59 -1.80
N ASN A 34 8.50 -1.53 -1.00
CA ASN A 34 9.18 -0.29 -1.32
C ASN A 34 10.71 -0.49 -1.32
N ARG A 35 11.38 0.05 -2.33
CA ARG A 35 12.84 0.11 -2.37
C ARG A 35 13.38 1.10 -1.34
N ASN A 36 14.58 0.83 -0.81
CA ASN A 36 15.20 1.66 0.22
C ASN A 36 15.72 3.01 -0.32
N PHE A 37 15.84 3.16 -1.63
CA PHE A 37 16.36 4.36 -2.27
C PHE A 37 15.32 5.01 -3.18
N THR A 38 15.45 6.32 -3.35
CA THR A 38 14.64 7.11 -4.27
C THR A 38 15.35 7.20 -5.63
N ASN A 39 14.58 7.24 -6.71
CA ASN A 39 15.11 7.48 -8.04
C ASN A 39 15.52 8.97 -8.21
N GLN A 40 16.14 9.30 -9.36
CA GLN A 40 16.59 10.67 -9.67
C GLN A 40 15.46 11.72 -9.65
N ASN A 41 14.21 11.30 -9.75
CA ASN A 41 13.04 12.16 -9.71
C ASN A 41 12.43 12.31 -8.28
N GLY A 42 13.12 11.83 -7.26
CA GLY A 42 12.65 11.88 -5.87
C GLY A 42 11.54 10.88 -5.51
N ASN A 43 11.17 9.97 -6.43
CA ASN A 43 10.12 8.97 -6.20
C ASN A 43 10.71 7.65 -5.71
N ARG A 44 10.05 7.01 -4.75
CA ARG A 44 10.34 5.64 -4.35
C ARG A 44 9.61 4.67 -5.25
N GLU A 45 10.35 3.74 -5.81
CA GLU A 45 9.81 2.62 -6.57
C GLU A 45 9.47 1.47 -5.64
N ALA A 46 8.54 0.61 -6.06
CA ALA A 46 8.19 -0.61 -5.37
C ALA A 46 8.40 -1.83 -6.28
N ASP A 47 8.87 -2.90 -5.68
CA ASP A 47 8.94 -4.21 -6.32
C ASP A 47 7.64 -4.99 -6.04
N PHE A 48 7.05 -5.56 -7.10
CA PHE A 48 5.81 -6.34 -6.99
C PHE A 48 6.16 -7.81 -6.98
N ILE A 49 5.96 -8.46 -5.83
CA ILE A 49 6.38 -9.83 -5.58
C ILE A 49 5.16 -10.73 -5.47
N ASN A 50 5.08 -11.74 -6.34
CA ASN A 50 4.02 -12.74 -6.28
C ASN A 50 4.30 -13.75 -5.17
N CYS A 51 3.31 -13.96 -4.33
CA CYS A 51 3.37 -14.84 -3.18
C CYS A 51 2.21 -15.84 -3.20
N VAL A 52 2.46 -17.01 -2.65
CA VAL A 52 1.46 -18.05 -2.45
C VAL A 52 1.54 -18.59 -1.03
N ILE A 53 0.41 -18.80 -0.40
CA ILE A 53 0.30 -19.37 0.96
C ILE A 53 -0.72 -20.50 0.92
N TRP A 54 -0.47 -21.55 1.71
CA TRP A 54 -1.23 -22.79 1.66
C TRP A 54 -1.92 -23.10 2.98
N ARG A 55 -2.96 -23.95 2.90
CA ARG A 55 -3.66 -24.52 4.05
C ARG A 55 -4.35 -23.47 4.92
N LYS A 56 -4.45 -23.73 6.21
CA LYS A 56 -5.14 -22.84 7.17
C LYS A 56 -4.63 -21.39 7.18
N PRO A 57 -3.32 -21.10 7.08
CA PRO A 57 -2.85 -19.72 6.92
C PRO A 57 -3.43 -18.98 5.70
N ALA A 58 -3.75 -19.70 4.60
CA ALA A 58 -4.37 -19.09 3.42
C ALA A 58 -5.79 -18.58 3.73
N GLU A 59 -6.60 -19.36 4.45
CA GLU A 59 -7.95 -18.99 4.87
C GLU A 59 -7.90 -17.81 5.84
N THR A 60 -6.99 -17.85 6.80
CA THR A 60 -6.78 -16.77 7.77
C THR A 60 -6.41 -15.47 7.08
N MET A 61 -5.46 -15.52 6.12
CA MET A 61 -5.04 -14.35 5.35
C MET A 61 -6.19 -13.77 4.54
N ALA A 62 -6.95 -14.60 3.83
CA ALA A 62 -8.08 -14.15 3.02
C ALA A 62 -9.20 -13.48 3.87
N THR A 63 -9.35 -13.92 5.12
CA THR A 63 -10.34 -13.34 6.04
C THR A 63 -9.88 -12.01 6.62
N LEU A 64 -8.60 -11.89 6.98
CA LEU A 64 -8.08 -10.77 7.77
C LEU A 64 -7.42 -9.69 6.94
N ALA A 65 -6.76 -10.06 5.84
CA ALA A 65 -5.97 -9.13 5.02
C ALA A 65 -6.79 -8.62 3.83
N LYS A 66 -6.68 -7.32 3.54
CA LYS A 66 -7.35 -6.62 2.44
C LYS A 66 -6.33 -5.84 1.62
N LYS A 67 -6.74 -5.38 0.42
CA LYS A 67 -5.97 -4.44 -0.38
C LYS A 67 -5.41 -3.31 0.50
N GLY A 68 -4.13 -3.01 0.38
CA GLY A 68 -3.44 -1.97 1.14
C GLY A 68 -2.96 -2.38 2.53
N SER A 69 -3.36 -3.54 3.08
CA SER A 69 -2.85 -4.03 4.38
C SER A 69 -1.33 -4.18 4.35
N LEU A 70 -0.68 -3.68 5.40
CA LEU A 70 0.75 -3.88 5.61
C LEU A 70 0.97 -5.23 6.29
N ILE A 71 1.72 -6.11 5.64
CA ILE A 71 2.01 -7.45 6.15
C ILE A 71 3.49 -7.77 6.06
N GLY A 72 3.96 -8.57 7.01
CA GLY A 72 5.23 -9.25 6.97
C GLY A 72 5.02 -10.71 6.56
N VAL A 73 5.85 -11.23 5.68
CA VAL A 73 5.84 -12.64 5.28
C VAL A 73 7.23 -13.24 5.40
N VAL A 74 7.26 -14.51 5.78
CA VAL A 74 8.46 -15.35 5.80
C VAL A 74 8.18 -16.57 4.96
N GLY A 75 9.12 -16.94 4.11
CA GLY A 75 8.96 -18.07 3.20
C GLY A 75 10.22 -18.36 2.40
N ARG A 76 10.07 -18.97 1.26
CA ARG A 76 11.15 -19.35 0.35
C ARG A 76 10.80 -19.04 -1.10
N ILE A 77 11.80 -18.79 -1.93
CA ILE A 77 11.64 -18.66 -3.38
C ILE A 77 11.38 -20.04 -3.98
N GLN A 78 10.40 -20.10 -4.86
CA GLN A 78 10.13 -21.28 -5.68
C GLN A 78 9.94 -20.86 -7.13
N THR A 79 10.53 -21.63 -8.04
CA THR A 79 10.29 -21.48 -9.48
C THR A 79 9.46 -22.68 -9.97
N ARG A 80 8.51 -22.39 -10.85
CA ARG A 80 7.75 -23.41 -11.58
C ARG A 80 7.67 -23.07 -13.04
N THR A 81 7.52 -24.06 -13.87
CA THR A 81 7.33 -23.90 -15.31
C THR A 81 6.00 -24.51 -15.72
N TYR A 82 5.32 -23.85 -16.65
CA TYR A 82 4.15 -24.41 -17.31
C TYR A 82 4.14 -23.99 -18.78
N ASP A 83 3.50 -24.78 -19.63
CA ASP A 83 3.32 -24.45 -21.02
C ASP A 83 2.01 -23.66 -21.16
N ASN A 84 2.07 -22.49 -21.81
CA ASN A 84 0.88 -21.69 -22.08
C ASN A 84 0.04 -22.32 -23.21
N GLN A 85 -1.12 -21.73 -23.50
CA GLN A 85 -2.01 -22.22 -24.57
C GLN A 85 -1.38 -22.17 -25.97
N GLN A 86 -0.27 -21.44 -26.15
CA GLN A 86 0.51 -21.33 -27.38
C GLN A 86 1.69 -22.32 -27.43
N GLY A 87 1.83 -23.20 -26.45
CA GLY A 87 2.93 -24.18 -26.35
C GLY A 87 4.26 -23.56 -25.92
N GLN A 88 4.27 -22.30 -25.45
CA GLN A 88 5.49 -21.67 -24.96
C GLN A 88 5.69 -21.95 -23.49
N ARG A 89 6.93 -22.28 -23.12
CA ARG A 89 7.31 -22.53 -21.73
C ARG A 89 7.44 -21.22 -20.96
N VAL A 90 6.63 -21.05 -19.92
CA VAL A 90 6.61 -19.88 -19.03
C VAL A 90 7.25 -20.27 -17.70
N TYR A 91 8.23 -19.46 -17.29
CA TYR A 91 8.89 -19.56 -15.99
C TYR A 91 8.24 -18.59 -15.02
N VAL A 92 7.79 -19.10 -13.89
CA VAL A 92 7.21 -18.29 -12.81
C VAL A 92 8.08 -18.42 -11.59
N THR A 93 8.51 -17.27 -11.05
CA THR A 93 9.19 -17.18 -9.76
C THR A 93 8.23 -16.58 -8.76
N GLU A 94 8.00 -17.27 -7.66
CA GLU A 94 7.07 -16.85 -6.61
C GLU A 94 7.65 -17.15 -5.23
N VAL A 95 7.17 -16.47 -4.20
CA VAL A 95 7.52 -16.73 -2.81
C VAL A 95 6.44 -17.64 -2.21
N VAL A 96 6.84 -18.85 -1.85
CA VAL A 96 6.00 -19.74 -1.05
C VAL A 96 6.10 -19.29 0.40
N THR A 97 5.01 -18.73 0.91
CA THR A 97 4.92 -18.17 2.25
C THR A 97 4.63 -19.27 3.25
N ASP A 98 5.49 -19.41 4.24
CA ASP A 98 5.32 -20.35 5.35
C ASP A 98 4.54 -19.71 6.50
N ASN A 99 4.76 -18.41 6.74
CA ASN A 99 4.08 -17.64 7.78
C ASN A 99 3.87 -16.18 7.35
N PHE A 100 2.82 -15.53 7.87
CA PHE A 100 2.57 -14.10 7.69
C PHE A 100 2.11 -13.44 8.99
N GLN A 101 2.30 -12.13 9.08
CA GLN A 101 1.83 -11.32 10.18
C GLN A 101 1.27 -9.98 9.68
N LEU A 102 0.12 -9.57 10.19
CA LEU A 102 -0.41 -8.23 9.98
C LEU A 102 0.40 -7.26 10.85
N LEU A 103 0.91 -6.20 10.23
CA LEU A 103 1.73 -5.17 10.89
C LEU A 103 0.94 -3.88 11.15
N GLU A 104 -0.32 -3.84 10.73
CA GLU A 104 -1.24 -2.72 10.98
C GLU A 104 -2.52 -3.25 11.65
N SER A 105 -3.17 -2.38 12.42
CA SER A 105 -4.48 -2.70 13.00
C SER A 105 -5.57 -2.69 11.93
N LYS A 106 -6.63 -3.47 12.16
CA LYS A 106 -7.79 -3.53 11.26
C LYS A 106 -8.41 -2.14 11.03
N ALA A 107 -8.50 -1.32 12.08
CA ALA A 107 -9.02 0.05 12.00
C ALA A 107 -8.20 0.94 11.05
N ALA A 108 -6.87 0.81 11.03
CA ALA A 108 -6.00 1.56 10.11
C ALA A 108 -6.19 1.14 8.65
N THR A 109 -6.45 -0.14 8.40
CA THR A 109 -6.72 -0.66 7.06
C THR A 109 -8.08 -0.20 6.54
N GLU A 110 -9.12 -0.25 7.37
CA GLU A 110 -10.48 0.18 7.02
C GLU A 110 -10.55 1.70 6.76
N SER A 111 -9.87 2.51 7.54
CA SER A 111 -9.81 3.97 7.34
C SER A 111 -9.24 4.35 5.97
N ARG A 112 -8.25 3.62 5.48
CA ARG A 112 -7.69 3.85 4.13
C ARG A 112 -8.61 3.39 3.01
N ALA A 113 -9.30 2.28 3.18
CA ALA A 113 -10.25 1.79 2.19
C ALA A 113 -11.39 2.80 1.95
N HIS A 114 -11.83 3.51 2.99
CA HIS A 114 -12.83 4.57 2.87
C HIS A 114 -12.26 5.85 2.23
N ALA A 115 -11.01 6.20 2.48
CA ALA A 115 -10.37 7.36 1.86
C ALA A 115 -10.18 7.20 0.34
N ASP A 116 -9.88 5.99 -0.12
CA ASP A 116 -9.69 5.67 -1.55
C ASP A 116 -11.02 5.71 -2.34
N GLN A 117 -12.15 5.45 -1.68
CA GLN A 117 -13.50 5.51 -2.31
C GLN A 117 -14.06 6.94 -2.40
N SER A 118 -13.59 7.87 -1.57
CA SER A 118 -14.08 9.25 -1.58
C SER A 118 -13.42 10.15 -2.62
N SER A 119 -12.37 9.70 -3.29
CA SER A 119 -11.64 10.47 -4.31
C SER A 119 -12.15 10.30 -5.74
N THR A 120 -13.21 9.52 -5.99
CA THR A 120 -13.82 9.29 -7.32
C THR A 120 -15.19 9.95 -7.50
N SER A 121 -15.42 11.12 -6.93
CA SER A 121 -16.58 11.93 -7.33
C SER A 121 -16.12 12.94 -8.38
N PRO A 122 -16.64 12.89 -9.62
CA PRO A 122 -16.42 13.96 -10.59
C PRO A 122 -17.17 15.18 -10.08
N SER A 123 -16.43 16.20 -9.69
CA SER A 123 -16.97 17.53 -9.41
C SER A 123 -17.52 18.11 -10.71
N SER A 124 -18.83 17.97 -10.92
CA SER A 124 -19.55 18.73 -11.93
C SER A 124 -19.66 20.19 -11.47
N THR A 125 -18.72 20.99 -11.90
CA THR A 125 -18.79 22.44 -11.73
C THR A 125 -19.81 22.98 -12.72
N THR A 126 -21.01 23.23 -12.26
CA THR A 126 -22.00 24.05 -12.97
C THR A 126 -21.54 25.50 -12.83
N PHE A 127 -21.11 26.09 -13.94
CA PHE A 127 -20.90 27.52 -14.05
C PHE A 127 -22.27 28.21 -14.09
N GLU A 128 -22.69 28.82 -12.98
CA GLU A 128 -23.70 29.88 -13.02
C GLU A 128 -22.98 31.22 -13.00
N GLN A 129 -23.09 31.86 -14.14
CA GLN A 129 -22.70 33.21 -14.42
C GLN A 129 -23.72 34.15 -13.75
N ARG A 130 -23.29 35.00 -12.84
CA ARG A 130 -24.06 36.20 -12.43
C ARG A 130 -23.16 37.40 -12.37
N ASP A 131 -23.51 38.33 -13.24
CA ASP A 131 -22.98 39.66 -13.40
C ASP A 131 -23.25 40.57 -12.19
N THR A 132 -22.35 41.54 -12.06
CA THR A 132 -22.51 42.91 -11.57
C THR A 132 -22.64 43.19 -10.05
N ALA A 133 -21.68 43.84 -9.51
CA ALA A 133 -21.63 45.21 -8.99
C ALA A 133 -20.59 45.39 -7.86
N THR A 134 -19.62 46.21 -8.09
CA THR A 134 -18.70 46.89 -7.15
C THR A 134 -19.44 48.06 -6.48
N PRO A 135 -18.86 48.81 -5.52
CA PRO A 135 -17.91 48.49 -4.44
C PRO A 135 -18.41 48.96 -3.05
N ASN A 136 -17.86 48.54 -1.94
CA ASN A 136 -17.58 49.47 -0.86
C ASN A 136 -16.51 48.99 0.11
N ASN A 137 -15.65 49.91 0.38
CA ASN A 137 -14.51 49.96 1.25
C ASN A 137 -14.96 50.02 2.72
N ASN A 138 -14.39 49.18 3.59
CA ASN A 138 -14.02 49.63 4.95
C ASN A 138 -13.17 48.53 5.62
N GLY A 139 -11.99 48.98 6.01
CA GLY A 139 -11.00 48.27 6.77
C GLY A 139 -11.48 47.76 8.11
N LEU A 140 -10.71 46.91 8.65
CA LEU A 140 -10.31 46.73 10.03
C LEU A 140 -9.70 45.33 10.20
N ASP A 141 -8.51 45.40 10.52
CA ASP A 141 -7.75 44.86 11.66
C ASP A 141 -7.12 43.48 11.46
N ALA A 142 -5.86 43.57 11.11
CA ALA A 142 -4.89 42.49 11.23
C ALA A 142 -4.48 42.38 12.71
N SER A 143 -5.08 41.46 13.44
CA SER A 143 -4.52 40.98 14.71
C SER A 143 -5.31 39.78 15.20
N GLN A 144 -4.83 38.61 14.91
CA GLN A 144 -4.73 37.48 15.84
C GLN A 144 -4.40 36.19 15.07
N ASN A 145 -3.11 35.99 14.91
CA ASN A 145 -2.59 34.70 14.53
C ASN A 145 -2.19 33.96 15.82
N PRO A 146 -3.00 32.99 16.34
CA PRO A 146 -2.70 32.31 17.60
C PRO A 146 -1.57 31.29 17.51
N PHE A 147 -0.93 31.12 16.32
CA PHE A 147 0.20 30.24 16.11
C PHE A 147 1.43 30.99 15.58
N GLY A 148 1.76 32.13 16.21
CA GLY A 148 3.05 32.77 16.05
C GLY A 148 4.15 31.90 16.67
N GLY A 149 4.46 30.78 16.05
CA GLY A 149 5.60 29.94 16.43
C GLY A 149 6.89 30.67 16.16
N GLN A 150 7.66 30.98 17.22
CA GLN A 150 9.05 31.38 17.13
C GLN A 150 9.81 30.32 16.32
N SER A 151 10.54 30.74 15.32
CA SER A 151 11.52 29.88 14.63
C SER A 151 12.55 29.41 15.66
N ILE A 152 12.58 28.13 15.95
CA ILE A 152 13.62 27.52 16.78
C ILE A 152 14.83 27.35 15.87
N ASP A 153 15.86 28.14 16.12
CA ASP A 153 17.16 28.03 15.47
C ASP A 153 17.94 26.92 16.21
N ILE A 154 17.97 25.72 15.62
CA ILE A 154 18.71 24.57 16.16
C ILE A 154 20.08 24.63 15.54
N SER A 155 21.11 24.96 16.33
CA SER A 155 22.50 24.88 15.89
C SER A 155 23.00 23.44 15.87
N ASP A 156 23.93 23.13 14.96
CA ASP A 156 24.52 21.78 14.76
C ASP A 156 25.24 21.23 16.01
N ASP A 157 25.47 22.06 17.03
CA ASP A 157 26.11 21.69 18.31
C ASP A 157 25.15 20.99 19.30
N ASP A 158 23.84 20.98 19.03
CA ASP A 158 22.84 20.37 19.92
C ASP A 158 22.49 18.92 19.55
N LEU A 159 23.20 18.30 18.61
CA LEU A 159 22.99 16.91 18.21
C LEU A 159 23.87 15.97 19.04
N PRO A 160 23.32 14.96 19.74
CA PRO A 160 24.06 14.07 20.65
C PRO A 160 24.70 12.89 19.90
N PHE A 161 25.62 13.14 18.94
CA PHE A 161 26.56 12.13 18.40
C PHE A 161 27.76 12.76 17.73
#